data_d2e4ad5d8998bf7d64ddd544e9e0032d
#
_entry.id   d2e4ad5d8998bf7d64ddd544e9e0032d
#
_cell.length_a   1.000
_cell.length_b   1.000
_cell.length_c   1.000
_cell.angle_alpha   90.00
_cell.angle_beta   90.00
_cell.angle_gamma   90.00
#
_symmetry.space_group_name_H-M   'P 1'
#
loop_
_entity.id
_entity.type
_entity.pdbx_description
1 polymer ?
#
loop_
_entity_poly.entity_id
_entity_poly.type
_entity_poly.pdbx_seq_one_letter_code
_entity_poly.pdbx_strand_id
1 'polypeptide(L)'
;MGPNLGHISKHADALQDFDLIGLGNNHILDHGEEGLAHTINLLDNANIQHVGAGKNLNEAGAPKIVNLGDIKIGFINWCHREFCIATDDSAGAFPIDIIKGTKIIKDLKLKCDFIVLFYHGGIEHFAYPSPRQREICHYLSSIGVDLITCQHSHIIGASETYGDSFILYGQGNYLFESDTNLPHWNKGLMLEADFELGKPVKVN
;
A
#
# COMPACT_ATOMS: atom_id res chain seq x y z
N MET A 1 4.30 20.39 11.35
CA MET A 1 5.04 19.24 10.81
C MET A 1 4.90 18.10 11.82
N GLY A 2 4.58 16.91 11.36
CA GLY A 2 4.58 15.70 12.21
C GLY A 2 6.02 15.26 12.58
N PRO A 3 6.17 14.17 13.33
CA PRO A 3 7.49 13.62 13.62
C PRO A 3 8.15 13.10 12.36
N ASN A 4 9.47 13.27 12.24
CA ASN A 4 10.23 12.63 11.18
C ASN A 4 10.44 11.16 11.55
N LEU A 5 9.89 10.26 10.74
CA LEU A 5 9.96 8.81 10.97
C LEU A 5 11.04 8.19 10.08
N GLY A 6 11.82 7.30 10.65
CA GLY A 6 12.84 6.58 9.90
C GLY A 6 13.54 5.53 10.76
N HIS A 7 14.16 4.57 10.08
CA HIS A 7 14.99 3.54 10.70
C HIS A 7 16.43 3.64 10.24
N ILE A 8 17.35 3.25 11.10
CA ILE A 8 18.75 3.13 10.70
C ILE A 8 18.92 1.88 9.80
N SER A 9 19.84 1.98 8.83
CA SER A 9 20.04 0.97 7.76
C SER A 9 20.22 -0.47 8.27
N LYS A 10 20.81 -0.66 9.46
CA LYS A 10 20.98 -2.00 10.06
C LYS A 10 19.66 -2.70 10.38
N HIS A 11 18.53 -1.99 10.42
CA HIS A 11 17.21 -2.60 10.63
C HIS A 11 16.61 -3.18 9.32
N ALA A 12 17.25 -2.97 8.18
CA ALA A 12 16.81 -3.59 6.91
C ALA A 12 16.82 -5.12 6.98
N ASP A 13 17.64 -5.72 7.86
CA ASP A 13 17.65 -7.16 8.08
C ASP A 13 16.28 -7.71 8.56
N ALA A 14 15.46 -6.89 9.21
CA ALA A 14 14.11 -7.26 9.63
C ALA A 14 13.13 -7.40 8.43
N LEU A 15 13.53 -6.98 7.24
CA LEU A 15 12.72 -7.01 6.04
C LEU A 15 13.04 -8.20 5.10
N GLN A 16 14.03 -9.06 5.47
CA GLN A 16 14.51 -10.15 4.61
C GLN A 16 13.43 -11.19 4.26
N ASP A 17 12.42 -11.32 5.10
CA ASP A 17 11.33 -12.28 4.92
C ASP A 17 10.20 -11.74 4.03
N PHE A 18 10.35 -10.53 3.47
CA PHE A 18 9.36 -9.92 2.59
C PHE A 18 9.83 -9.92 1.14
N ASP A 19 8.97 -10.37 0.23
CA ASP A 19 9.23 -10.34 -1.22
C ASP A 19 8.90 -8.99 -1.85
N LEU A 20 7.92 -8.25 -1.28
CA LEU A 20 7.45 -6.97 -1.79
C LEU A 20 7.02 -6.04 -0.66
N ILE A 21 7.42 -4.77 -0.75
CA ILE A 21 7.10 -3.72 0.23
C ILE A 21 6.37 -2.55 -0.44
N GLY A 22 5.28 -2.09 0.19
CA GLY A 22 4.60 -0.86 -0.16
C GLY A 22 5.30 0.36 0.46
N LEU A 23 5.82 1.26 -0.38
CA LEU A 23 6.49 2.49 0.04
C LEU A 23 5.58 3.72 0.01
N GLY A 24 4.39 3.62 -0.60
CA GLY A 24 3.44 4.73 -0.72
C GLY A 24 2.77 5.04 0.61
N ASN A 25 3.41 5.87 1.43
CA ASN A 25 2.91 6.35 2.72
C ASN A 25 3.24 7.84 2.91
N ASN A 26 2.58 8.50 3.87
CA ASN A 26 2.72 9.92 4.12
C ASN A 26 4.08 10.34 4.72
N HIS A 27 4.88 9.40 5.22
CA HIS A 27 6.21 9.64 5.81
C HIS A 27 7.37 9.34 4.86
N ILE A 28 7.10 8.93 3.62
CA ILE A 28 8.16 8.47 2.70
C ILE A 28 9.19 9.56 2.35
N LEU A 29 8.85 10.83 2.51
CA LEU A 29 9.73 11.97 2.30
C LEU A 29 10.16 12.69 3.59
N ASP A 30 9.99 12.11 4.77
CA ASP A 30 10.41 12.72 6.04
C ASP A 30 11.90 13.05 6.07
N HIS A 31 12.71 12.27 5.35
CA HIS A 31 14.15 12.50 5.14
C HIS A 31 14.48 12.98 3.71
N GLY A 32 13.50 13.58 3.03
CA GLY A 32 13.64 14.11 1.68
C GLY A 32 13.84 13.05 0.61
N GLU A 33 14.15 13.50 -0.59
CA GLU A 33 14.39 12.62 -1.76
C GLU A 33 15.61 11.72 -1.57
N GLU A 34 16.62 12.19 -0.84
CA GLU A 34 17.81 11.37 -0.51
C GLU A 34 17.44 10.18 0.39
N GLY A 35 16.56 10.39 1.38
CA GLY A 35 16.06 9.34 2.25
C GLY A 35 15.25 8.28 1.48
N LEU A 36 14.39 8.71 0.56
CA LEU A 36 13.66 7.81 -0.32
C LEU A 36 14.61 7.02 -1.23
N ALA A 37 15.56 7.70 -1.88
CA ALA A 37 16.55 7.04 -2.75
C ALA A 37 17.39 6.01 -1.97
N HIS A 38 17.79 6.34 -0.73
CA HIS A 38 18.50 5.41 0.15
C HIS A 38 17.64 4.19 0.49
N THR A 39 16.37 4.38 0.82
CA THR A 39 15.42 3.28 1.12
C THR A 39 15.26 2.36 -0.09
N ILE A 40 15.06 2.90 -1.28
CA ILE A 40 14.95 2.12 -2.53
C ILE A 40 16.23 1.31 -2.75
N ASN A 41 17.41 1.94 -2.64
CA ASN A 41 18.69 1.24 -2.82
C ASN A 41 18.91 0.10 -1.81
N LEU A 42 18.46 0.26 -0.56
CA LEU A 42 18.54 -0.81 0.44
C LEU A 42 17.66 -2.01 0.06
N LEU A 43 16.44 -1.78 -0.41
CA LEU A 43 15.53 -2.83 -0.85
C LEU A 43 16.06 -3.54 -2.10
N ASP A 44 16.56 -2.78 -3.08
CA ASP A 44 17.14 -3.33 -4.30
C ASP A 44 18.35 -4.22 -3.99
N ASN A 45 19.25 -3.79 -3.08
CA ASN A 45 20.41 -4.57 -2.65
C ASN A 45 20.00 -5.85 -1.89
N ALA A 46 18.87 -5.83 -1.21
CA ALA A 46 18.29 -6.99 -0.52
C ALA A 46 17.44 -7.88 -1.46
N ASN A 47 17.29 -7.52 -2.74
CA ASN A 47 16.39 -8.15 -3.72
C ASN A 47 14.92 -8.15 -3.29
N ILE A 48 14.50 -7.16 -2.51
CA ILE A 48 13.12 -6.95 -2.09
C ILE A 48 12.44 -6.02 -3.10
N GLN A 49 11.36 -6.47 -3.70
CA GLN A 49 10.57 -5.61 -4.60
C GLN A 49 9.86 -4.49 -3.81
N HIS A 50 9.62 -3.38 -4.46
CA HIS A 50 8.90 -2.26 -3.84
C HIS A 50 7.93 -1.61 -4.83
N VAL A 51 6.90 -0.95 -4.31
CA VAL A 51 5.84 -0.30 -5.09
C VAL A 51 5.31 0.93 -4.35
N GLY A 52 4.84 1.93 -5.09
CA GLY A 52 4.09 3.06 -4.52
C GLY A 52 4.88 4.34 -4.29
N ALA A 53 6.21 4.32 -4.45
CA ALA A 53 7.04 5.52 -4.43
C ALA A 53 8.15 5.44 -5.47
N GLY A 54 8.68 6.59 -5.88
CA GLY A 54 9.73 6.67 -6.91
C GLY A 54 10.25 8.09 -7.09
N LYS A 55 11.19 8.29 -8.02
CA LYS A 55 11.85 9.56 -8.32
C LYS A 55 10.92 10.59 -8.98
N ASN A 56 9.80 10.13 -9.50
CA ASN A 56 8.76 10.94 -10.14
C ASN A 56 7.43 10.18 -10.11
N LEU A 57 6.35 10.84 -10.54
CA LEU A 57 5.01 10.29 -10.53
C LEU A 57 4.88 8.99 -11.35
N ASN A 58 5.60 8.88 -12.45
CA ASN A 58 5.55 7.70 -13.32
C ASN A 58 6.18 6.47 -12.62
N GLU A 59 7.35 6.64 -12.00
CA GLU A 59 8.00 5.58 -11.22
C GLU A 59 7.15 5.22 -9.99
N ALA A 60 6.65 6.21 -9.25
CA ALA A 60 5.80 6.00 -8.07
C ALA A 60 4.50 5.23 -8.40
N GLY A 61 3.94 5.45 -9.59
CA GLY A 61 2.72 4.79 -10.06
C GLY A 61 2.96 3.45 -10.76
N ALA A 62 4.21 3.05 -10.98
CA ALA A 62 4.53 1.81 -11.67
C ALA A 62 4.09 0.58 -10.85
N PRO A 63 3.23 -0.30 -11.39
CA PRO A 63 2.82 -1.50 -10.69
C PRO A 63 3.96 -2.54 -10.66
N LYS A 64 3.90 -3.45 -9.69
CA LYS A 64 4.71 -4.68 -9.69
C LYS A 64 3.83 -5.86 -10.04
N ILE A 65 4.32 -6.73 -10.91
CA ILE A 65 3.64 -7.97 -11.28
C ILE A 65 4.44 -9.13 -10.73
N VAL A 66 3.81 -9.93 -9.90
CA VAL A 66 4.39 -11.12 -9.28
C VAL A 66 3.68 -12.35 -9.85
N ASN A 67 4.46 -13.40 -10.18
CA ASN A 67 3.93 -14.68 -10.60
C ASN A 67 3.85 -15.62 -9.39
N LEU A 68 2.66 -16.10 -9.09
CA LEU A 68 2.40 -17.13 -8.08
C LEU A 68 1.99 -18.41 -8.82
N GLY A 69 2.96 -19.22 -9.19
CA GLY A 69 2.75 -20.31 -10.14
C GLY A 69 2.28 -19.76 -11.50
N ASP A 70 1.13 -20.22 -11.95
CA ASP A 70 0.51 -19.78 -13.23
C ASP A 70 -0.34 -18.51 -13.08
N ILE A 71 -0.51 -17.99 -11.85
CA ILE A 71 -1.32 -16.81 -11.54
C ILE A 71 -0.44 -15.56 -11.54
N LYS A 72 -0.89 -14.50 -12.20
CA LYS A 72 -0.25 -13.18 -12.20
C LYS A 72 -1.01 -12.20 -11.32
N ILE A 73 -0.33 -11.65 -10.33
CA ILE A 73 -0.89 -10.69 -9.39
C ILE A 73 -0.21 -9.34 -9.61
N GLY A 74 -1.01 -8.31 -9.90
CA GLY A 74 -0.56 -6.93 -10.01
C GLY A 74 -0.69 -6.23 -8.66
N PHE A 75 0.42 -5.69 -8.16
CA PHE A 75 0.46 -4.89 -6.92
C PHE A 75 0.60 -3.42 -7.23
N ILE A 76 -0.22 -2.60 -6.60
CA ILE A 76 -0.17 -1.13 -6.63
C ILE A 76 -0.27 -0.60 -5.20
N ASN A 77 0.35 0.56 -4.94
CA ASN A 77 0.27 1.19 -3.64
C ASN A 77 0.08 2.71 -3.82
N TRP A 78 -0.98 3.24 -3.23
CA TRP A 78 -1.37 4.65 -3.36
C TRP A 78 -1.51 5.30 -2.00
N CYS A 79 -1.11 6.56 -1.91
CA CYS A 79 -1.08 7.34 -0.68
C CYS A 79 -2.06 8.51 -0.73
N HIS A 80 -2.72 8.79 0.39
CA HIS A 80 -3.49 10.01 0.56
C HIS A 80 -2.62 11.25 0.35
N ARG A 81 -3.20 12.31 -0.25
CA ARG A 81 -2.45 13.53 -0.56
C ARG A 81 -2.09 14.29 0.72
N GLU A 82 -0.82 14.25 1.03
CA GLU A 82 -0.17 15.06 2.06
C GLU A 82 1.11 15.68 1.47
N PHE A 83 2.21 15.75 2.24
CA PHE A 83 3.47 16.38 1.82
C PHE A 83 4.37 15.49 0.98
N CYS A 84 4.04 14.22 0.82
CA CYS A 84 4.88 13.16 0.29
C CYS A 84 4.63 12.78 -1.17
N ILE A 85 3.79 13.53 -1.89
CA ILE A 85 3.30 13.12 -3.21
C ILE A 85 4.30 13.46 -4.31
N ALA A 86 4.60 12.47 -5.15
CA ALA A 86 5.41 12.63 -6.34
C ALA A 86 4.73 13.52 -7.39
N THR A 87 5.53 14.28 -8.11
CA THR A 87 5.13 15.01 -9.31
C THR A 87 5.87 14.47 -10.53
N ASP A 88 5.68 15.07 -11.70
CA ASP A 88 6.43 14.67 -12.89
C ASP A 88 7.93 14.92 -12.72
N ASP A 89 8.32 15.92 -11.89
CA ASP A 89 9.68 16.38 -11.69
C ASP A 89 10.22 16.19 -10.25
N SER A 90 9.46 15.58 -9.34
CA SER A 90 9.88 15.37 -7.96
C SER A 90 9.52 13.98 -7.44
N ALA A 91 10.39 13.46 -6.57
CA ALA A 91 10.22 12.16 -5.93
C ALA A 91 9.06 12.15 -4.90
N GLY A 92 8.54 10.98 -4.60
CA GLY A 92 7.49 10.80 -3.58
C GLY A 92 6.64 9.57 -3.81
N ALA A 93 5.50 9.54 -3.09
CA ALA A 93 4.49 8.51 -3.20
C ALA A 93 3.49 8.78 -4.33
N PHE A 94 2.89 7.72 -4.90
CA PHE A 94 1.80 7.87 -5.86
C PHE A 94 0.51 8.28 -5.13
N PRO A 95 -0.16 9.37 -5.58
CA PRO A 95 -1.38 9.84 -4.93
C PRO A 95 -2.56 8.90 -5.17
N ILE A 96 -3.53 8.91 -4.27
CA ILE A 96 -4.87 8.41 -4.55
C ILE A 96 -5.51 9.36 -5.57
N ASP A 97 -5.29 9.09 -6.84
CA ASP A 97 -5.80 9.83 -7.98
C ASP A 97 -6.68 8.89 -8.82
N ILE A 98 -7.98 9.08 -8.74
CA ILE A 98 -8.95 8.20 -9.38
C ILE A 98 -8.81 8.18 -10.90
N ILE A 99 -8.46 9.30 -11.51
CA ILE A 99 -8.34 9.40 -12.98
C ILE A 99 -7.11 8.61 -13.46
N LYS A 100 -5.94 8.91 -12.89
CA LYS A 100 -4.69 8.21 -13.22
C LYS A 100 -4.74 6.75 -12.80
N GLY A 101 -5.27 6.48 -11.60
CA GLY A 101 -5.40 5.13 -11.05
C GLY A 101 -6.31 4.23 -11.87
N THR A 102 -7.43 4.74 -12.38
CA THR A 102 -8.31 3.97 -13.28
C THR A 102 -7.58 3.48 -14.53
N LYS A 103 -6.68 4.31 -15.09
CA LYS A 103 -5.88 3.90 -16.26
C LYS A 103 -4.92 2.77 -15.86
N ILE A 104 -4.21 2.90 -14.75
CA ILE A 104 -3.28 1.86 -14.25
C ILE A 104 -4.03 0.53 -14.04
N ILE A 105 -5.19 0.56 -13.37
CA ILE A 105 -6.00 -0.65 -13.13
C ILE A 105 -6.44 -1.30 -14.44
N LYS A 106 -6.94 -0.51 -15.40
CA LYS A 106 -7.34 -1.03 -16.71
C LYS A 106 -6.19 -1.69 -17.46
N ASP A 107 -4.99 -1.09 -17.41
CA ASP A 107 -3.79 -1.65 -18.03
C ASP A 107 -3.33 -2.94 -17.31
N LEU A 108 -3.47 -3.02 -15.99
CA LEU A 108 -3.19 -4.23 -15.21
C LEU A 108 -4.16 -5.36 -15.49
N LYS A 109 -5.45 -5.07 -15.64
CA LYS A 109 -6.49 -6.09 -15.98
C LYS A 109 -6.21 -6.82 -17.31
N LEU A 110 -5.41 -6.23 -18.19
CA LEU A 110 -4.99 -6.88 -19.44
C LEU A 110 -3.76 -7.80 -19.25
N LYS A 111 -3.10 -7.74 -18.10
CA LYS A 111 -1.79 -8.38 -17.86
C LYS A 111 -1.79 -9.32 -16.66
N CYS A 112 -2.74 -9.14 -15.74
CA CYS A 112 -2.80 -9.83 -14.46
C CYS A 112 -4.17 -10.46 -14.26
N ASP A 113 -4.17 -11.56 -13.54
CA ASP A 113 -5.38 -12.28 -13.15
C ASP A 113 -6.05 -11.62 -11.95
N PHE A 114 -5.23 -11.08 -11.03
CA PHE A 114 -5.69 -10.37 -9.82
C PHE A 114 -4.93 -9.06 -9.63
N ILE A 115 -5.58 -8.10 -8.96
CA ILE A 115 -4.99 -6.81 -8.58
C ILE A 115 -5.15 -6.59 -7.08
N VAL A 116 -4.03 -6.32 -6.40
CA VAL A 116 -3.95 -5.98 -4.98
C VAL A 116 -3.56 -4.51 -4.85
N LEU A 117 -4.34 -3.75 -4.09
CA LEU A 117 -4.05 -2.36 -3.76
C LEU A 117 -3.70 -2.22 -2.28
N PHE A 118 -2.51 -1.71 -2.00
CA PHE A 118 -2.16 -1.12 -0.72
C PHE A 118 -2.61 0.35 -0.72
N TYR A 119 -3.60 0.67 0.11
CA TYR A 119 -4.19 2.00 0.21
C TYR A 119 -3.72 2.67 1.49
N HIS A 120 -2.82 3.66 1.40
CA HIS A 120 -2.35 4.38 2.56
C HIS A 120 -3.19 5.64 2.78
N GLY A 121 -4.09 5.61 3.75
CA GLY A 121 -4.99 6.70 4.09
C GLY A 121 -6.14 6.23 4.98
N GLY A 122 -6.89 7.19 5.47
CA GLY A 122 -7.99 6.98 6.41
C GLY A 122 -7.96 8.01 7.52
N ILE A 123 -8.64 7.73 8.62
CA ILE A 123 -8.64 8.56 9.83
C ILE A 123 -7.84 7.82 10.90
N GLU A 124 -6.82 8.47 11.46
CA GLU A 124 -6.00 7.87 12.52
C GLU A 124 -6.86 7.49 13.73
N HIS A 125 -6.53 6.32 14.29
CA HIS A 125 -7.16 5.75 15.48
C HIS A 125 -8.69 5.50 15.36
N PHE A 126 -9.20 5.45 14.13
CA PHE A 126 -10.61 5.19 13.87
C PHE A 126 -10.79 3.93 13.03
N ALA A 127 -11.60 2.97 13.54
CA ALA A 127 -11.73 1.63 12.95
C ALA A 127 -12.60 1.57 11.68
N TYR A 128 -13.35 2.61 11.37
CA TYR A 128 -14.27 2.63 10.24
C TYR A 128 -13.79 3.59 9.15
N PRO A 129 -14.03 3.28 7.86
CA PRO A 129 -13.69 4.19 6.79
C PRO A 129 -14.54 5.46 6.84
N SER A 130 -13.98 6.59 6.40
CA SER A 130 -14.82 7.74 6.06
C SER A 130 -15.75 7.39 4.88
N PRO A 131 -16.91 8.06 4.73
CA PRO A 131 -17.79 7.83 3.58
C PRO A 131 -17.05 7.96 2.24
N ARG A 132 -16.16 8.94 2.11
CA ARG A 132 -15.33 9.15 0.91
C ARG A 132 -14.34 8.00 0.67
N GLN A 133 -13.67 7.52 1.70
CA GLN A 133 -12.74 6.39 1.58
C GLN A 133 -13.49 5.14 1.11
N ARG A 134 -14.64 4.86 1.71
CA ARG A 134 -15.50 3.73 1.35
C ARG A 134 -15.96 3.83 -0.11
N GLU A 135 -16.43 4.99 -0.54
CA GLU A 135 -16.85 5.24 -1.93
C GLU A 135 -15.70 5.01 -2.92
N ILE A 136 -14.49 5.50 -2.60
CA ILE A 136 -13.29 5.28 -3.42
C ILE A 136 -12.97 3.78 -3.50
N CYS A 137 -12.93 3.06 -2.38
CA CYS A 137 -12.65 1.63 -2.37
C CYS A 137 -13.69 0.84 -3.17
N HIS A 138 -14.98 1.15 -3.03
CA HIS A 138 -16.06 0.54 -3.82
C HIS A 138 -15.89 0.80 -5.33
N TYR A 139 -15.55 2.03 -5.70
CA TYR A 139 -15.28 2.35 -7.09
C TYR A 139 -14.09 1.54 -7.64
N LEU A 140 -12.97 1.48 -6.90
CA LEU A 140 -11.77 0.73 -7.31
C LEU A 140 -12.06 -0.76 -7.43
N SER A 141 -12.82 -1.34 -6.52
CA SER A 141 -13.32 -2.70 -6.61
C SER A 141 -14.19 -2.91 -7.85
N SER A 142 -15.11 -1.99 -8.15
CA SER A 142 -16.00 -2.08 -9.31
C SER A 142 -15.28 -2.05 -10.66
N ILE A 143 -14.06 -1.51 -10.71
CA ILE A 143 -13.23 -1.45 -11.92
C ILE A 143 -12.15 -2.54 -11.96
N GLY A 144 -12.11 -3.44 -10.95
CA GLY A 144 -11.34 -4.69 -10.98
C GLY A 144 -10.15 -4.79 -10.06
N VAL A 145 -10.13 -4.05 -8.95
CA VAL A 145 -9.21 -4.35 -7.83
C VAL A 145 -9.85 -5.45 -6.99
N ASP A 146 -9.13 -6.55 -6.75
CA ASP A 146 -9.67 -7.75 -6.11
C ASP A 146 -9.45 -7.74 -4.59
N LEU A 147 -8.36 -7.13 -4.12
CA LEU A 147 -8.02 -6.99 -2.70
C LEU A 147 -7.54 -5.57 -2.40
N ILE A 148 -8.17 -4.92 -1.43
CA ILE A 148 -7.74 -3.61 -0.92
C ILE A 148 -7.39 -3.74 0.56
N THR A 149 -6.16 -3.39 0.93
CA THR A 149 -5.74 -3.28 2.33
C THR A 149 -5.36 -1.85 2.65
N CYS A 150 -6.03 -1.26 3.66
CA CYS A 150 -5.77 0.11 4.07
C CYS A 150 -4.80 0.15 5.26
N GLN A 151 -3.86 1.09 5.22
CA GLN A 151 -2.94 1.44 6.30
C GLN A 151 -3.11 2.93 6.63
N HIS A 152 -2.38 3.45 7.60
CA HIS A 152 -2.40 4.82 8.13
C HIS A 152 -3.27 4.99 9.39
N SER A 153 -4.37 4.27 9.53
CA SER A 153 -5.26 4.42 10.69
C SER A 153 -4.64 3.95 12.02
N HIS A 154 -3.53 3.20 11.98
CA HIS A 154 -2.83 2.63 13.14
C HIS A 154 -3.72 1.76 14.05
N ILE A 155 -4.85 1.29 13.55
CA ILE A 155 -5.79 0.43 14.24
C ILE A 155 -6.31 -0.65 13.28
N ILE A 156 -6.66 -1.81 13.84
CA ILE A 156 -7.38 -2.83 13.08
C ILE A 156 -8.79 -2.30 12.79
N GLY A 157 -9.08 -2.11 11.52
CA GLY A 157 -10.32 -1.54 11.02
C GLY A 157 -11.36 -2.57 10.63
N ALA A 158 -12.53 -2.06 10.23
CA ALA A 158 -13.58 -2.87 9.63
C ALA A 158 -13.16 -3.49 8.31
N SER A 159 -13.82 -4.55 7.90
CA SER A 159 -13.68 -5.15 6.58
C SER A 159 -15.06 -5.40 5.96
N GLU A 160 -15.10 -5.47 4.64
CA GLU A 160 -16.28 -5.88 3.89
C GLU A 160 -15.91 -6.61 2.60
N THR A 161 -16.83 -7.41 2.11
CA THR A 161 -16.80 -7.90 0.72
C THR A 161 -17.70 -7.00 -0.13
N TYR A 162 -17.18 -6.47 -1.22
CA TYR A 162 -17.93 -5.64 -2.16
C TYR A 162 -17.78 -6.20 -3.58
N GLY A 163 -18.86 -6.75 -4.13
CA GLY A 163 -18.78 -7.59 -5.33
C GLY A 163 -17.90 -8.81 -5.06
N ASP A 164 -16.90 -9.00 -5.93
CA ASP A 164 -15.91 -10.08 -5.80
C ASP A 164 -14.64 -9.65 -5.04
N SER A 165 -14.61 -8.42 -4.53
CA SER A 165 -13.44 -7.84 -3.88
C SER A 165 -13.54 -7.91 -2.36
N PHE A 166 -12.41 -8.12 -1.69
CA PHE A 166 -12.28 -7.96 -0.24
C PHE A 166 -11.60 -6.63 0.09
N ILE A 167 -12.13 -5.90 1.06
CA ILE A 167 -11.63 -4.60 1.52
C ILE A 167 -11.41 -4.65 3.03
N LEU A 168 -10.18 -4.37 3.48
CA LEU A 168 -9.83 -4.15 4.89
C LEU A 168 -9.48 -2.67 5.10
N TYR A 169 -10.22 -1.97 5.94
CA TYR A 169 -10.10 -0.52 6.16
C TYR A 169 -9.05 -0.10 7.18
N GLY A 170 -8.36 -1.04 7.80
CA GLY A 170 -7.24 -0.78 8.70
C GLY A 170 -6.52 -2.06 9.05
N GLN A 171 -5.25 -2.14 8.69
CA GLN A 171 -4.42 -3.32 8.98
C GLN A 171 -3.77 -3.25 10.36
N GLY A 172 -3.77 -2.07 11.01
CA GLY A 172 -3.03 -1.81 12.23
C GLY A 172 -1.53 -1.64 11.97
N ASN A 173 -0.73 -1.85 13.00
CA ASN A 173 0.73 -1.74 12.93
C ASN A 173 1.38 -3.13 12.94
N TYR A 174 2.33 -3.37 12.04
CA TYR A 174 3.19 -4.55 12.09
C TYR A 174 4.34 -4.32 13.08
N LEU A 175 5.13 -3.28 12.85
CA LEU A 175 6.22 -2.85 13.72
C LEU A 175 6.27 -1.32 13.74
N PHE A 176 5.91 -0.72 14.87
CA PHE A 176 5.93 0.73 15.03
C PHE A 176 6.22 1.06 16.50
N GLU A 177 7.49 1.32 16.78
CA GLU A 177 7.90 1.71 18.12
C GLU A 177 7.43 3.14 18.42
N SER A 178 6.71 3.30 19.51
CA SER A 178 6.26 4.60 20.00
C SER A 178 6.01 4.54 21.51
N ASP A 179 6.24 5.65 22.18
CA ASP A 179 5.93 5.82 23.61
C ASP A 179 4.41 6.00 23.89
N THR A 180 3.56 5.74 22.90
CA THR A 180 2.12 5.85 23.08
C THR A 180 1.57 4.73 23.96
N ASN A 181 0.66 5.08 24.86
CA ASN A 181 -0.08 4.13 25.71
C ASN A 181 -1.41 3.68 25.07
N LEU A 182 -1.60 3.87 23.75
CA LEU A 182 -2.81 3.46 23.06
C LEU A 182 -2.91 1.93 22.98
N PRO A 183 -3.98 1.29 23.49
CA PRO A 183 -4.07 -0.17 23.60
C PRO A 183 -4.02 -0.92 22.27
N HIS A 184 -4.35 -0.25 21.17
CA HIS A 184 -4.36 -0.80 19.82
C HIS A 184 -3.03 -0.63 19.07
N TRP A 185 -2.08 0.18 19.58
CA TRP A 185 -0.87 0.57 18.86
C TRP A 185 0.02 -0.61 18.45
N ASN A 186 0.13 -1.60 19.33
CA ASN A 186 0.97 -2.78 19.12
C ASN A 186 0.14 -3.96 18.55
N LYS A 187 -0.87 -3.68 17.75
CA LYS A 187 -1.75 -4.67 17.12
C LYS A 187 -1.80 -4.46 15.61
N GLY A 188 -1.65 -5.54 14.87
CA GLY A 188 -1.81 -5.57 13.42
C GLY A 188 -2.42 -6.88 12.98
N LEU A 189 -2.93 -6.90 11.75
CA LEU A 189 -3.43 -8.08 11.08
C LEU A 189 -2.44 -8.56 10.03
N MET A 190 -2.20 -9.86 10.01
CA MET A 190 -1.66 -10.57 8.86
C MET A 190 -2.85 -11.14 8.09
N LEU A 191 -2.92 -10.87 6.80
CA LEU A 191 -3.93 -11.42 5.91
C LEU A 191 -3.34 -12.59 5.13
N GLU A 192 -4.01 -13.72 5.15
CA GLU A 192 -3.76 -14.81 4.22
C GLU A 192 -4.81 -14.74 3.11
N ALA A 193 -4.35 -14.64 1.87
CA ALA A 193 -5.22 -14.50 0.70
C ALA A 193 -5.01 -15.65 -0.28
N ASP A 194 -6.08 -16.37 -0.57
CA ASP A 194 -6.09 -17.45 -1.56
C ASP A 194 -6.53 -16.89 -2.92
N PHE A 195 -5.69 -17.10 -3.94
CA PHE A 195 -5.96 -16.69 -5.33
C PHE A 195 -6.23 -17.93 -6.18
N GLU A 196 -7.43 -18.02 -6.76
CA GLU A 196 -7.83 -19.09 -7.66
C GLU A 196 -8.51 -18.51 -8.91
N LEU A 197 -8.04 -18.91 -10.11
CA LEU A 197 -8.58 -18.38 -11.37
C LEU A 197 -10.09 -18.56 -11.48
N GLY A 198 -10.80 -17.49 -11.83
CA GLY A 198 -12.25 -17.47 -11.98
C GLY A 198 -13.04 -17.46 -10.67
N LYS A 199 -12.37 -17.26 -9.52
CA LYS A 199 -13.02 -17.10 -8.21
C LYS A 199 -12.63 -15.79 -7.55
N PRO A 200 -13.51 -15.22 -6.68
CA PRO A 200 -13.15 -14.10 -5.81
C PRO A 200 -11.98 -14.46 -4.90
N VAL A 201 -11.17 -13.44 -4.54
CA VAL A 201 -10.11 -13.62 -3.54
C VAL A 201 -10.72 -14.01 -2.20
N LYS A 202 -10.25 -15.11 -1.63
CA LYS A 202 -10.65 -15.54 -0.30
C LYS A 202 -9.60 -15.09 0.70
N VAL A 203 -10.03 -14.38 1.75
CA VAL A 203 -9.17 -13.88 2.82
C VAL A 203 -9.52 -14.58 4.14
N ASN A 204 -8.48 -15.03 4.86
CA ASN A 204 -8.55 -15.72 6.14
C ASN A 204 -7.88 -14.91 7.25
#